data_107aad5f4e2e617e9f80b3c2620ec67e
#
_entry.id   107aad5f4e2e617e9f80b3c2620ec67e
#
_cell.length_a   1.000
_cell.length_b   1.000
_cell.length_c   1.000
_cell.angle_alpha   90.00
_cell.angle_beta   90.00
_cell.angle_gamma   90.00
#
_symmetry.space_group_name_H-M   'P 1'
#
loop_
_entity.id
_entity.type
_entity.pdbx_description
1 polymer ?
#
loop_
_entity_poly.entity_id
_entity_poly.type
_entity_poly.pdbx_seq_one_letter_code
_entity_poly.pdbx_strand_id
1 'polypeptide(L)'
;MTSAACAELREQMPVVGRWAYFDHAAVSPLPQAAHDALAGWLADVADNGDVNWPRWAERLEGVRRVAAGMLGAQPEEIALVRNTTEGINLVAEGLAWQPGDNVVTLADEFPSNQYPWMQLARLGVETRRVAVTAAGPDLDALAAACDNRTRLVSVSWVGYASGWRHDLGQLCELAHGRHALLFIDAIQALGVFPIDVGQTPIDFLAADGHKWLLGPEGAGVFYLRREHLARLRPVGVGWNSVRQGADFSRIELNYKDTAARYEGGTYNMGGLVSLGASLELLAGIGAQRLSAGVLEVTERACERLRWLGATIFSCRQSDRAS
;
A
#
# COMPACT_ATOMS: atom_id res chain seq x y z
N MET A 1 21.34 -11.42 19.68
CA MET A 1 20.63 -12.58 19.04
C MET A 1 19.58 -12.00 18.14
N THR A 2 19.47 -12.45 16.88
CA THR A 2 18.37 -12.05 15.98
C THR A 2 17.04 -12.55 16.55
N SER A 3 15.97 -11.75 16.44
CA SER A 3 14.65 -12.20 16.87
C SER A 3 14.23 -13.48 16.12
N ALA A 4 13.40 -14.32 16.74
CA ALA A 4 12.92 -15.55 16.10
C ALA A 4 12.19 -15.28 14.74
N ALA A 5 11.49 -14.15 14.64
CA ALA A 5 10.83 -13.72 13.41
C ALA A 5 11.84 -13.42 12.28
N CYS A 6 12.96 -12.76 12.59
CA CYS A 6 14.02 -12.50 11.61
C CYS A 6 14.68 -13.80 11.13
N ALA A 7 14.87 -14.79 12.02
CA ALA A 7 15.42 -16.08 11.64
C ALA A 7 14.47 -16.84 10.71
N GLU A 8 13.20 -16.91 11.07
CA GLU A 8 12.14 -17.57 10.29
C GLU A 8 12.00 -16.96 8.88
N LEU A 9 11.92 -15.62 8.79
CA LEU A 9 11.85 -14.95 7.49
C LEU A 9 13.13 -15.16 6.68
N ARG A 10 14.31 -15.11 7.32
CA ARG A 10 15.59 -15.29 6.67
C ARG A 10 15.74 -16.65 5.97
N GLU A 11 15.18 -17.72 6.53
CA GLU A 11 15.18 -19.07 5.94
C GLU A 11 14.38 -19.12 4.63
N GLN A 12 13.39 -18.23 4.48
CA GLN A 12 12.56 -18.11 3.29
C GLN A 12 13.18 -17.21 2.19
N MET A 13 14.35 -16.56 2.46
CA MET A 13 14.93 -15.56 1.56
C MET A 13 16.16 -16.08 0.84
N PRO A 14 16.06 -16.55 -0.43
CA PRO A 14 17.20 -17.09 -1.20
C PRO A 14 18.37 -16.10 -1.34
N VAL A 15 18.08 -14.79 -1.35
CA VAL A 15 19.08 -13.72 -1.51
C VAL A 15 20.16 -13.77 -0.45
N VAL A 16 19.86 -14.26 0.77
CA VAL A 16 20.81 -14.28 1.90
C VAL A 16 21.98 -15.23 1.68
N GLY A 17 21.87 -16.16 0.72
CA GLY A 17 22.96 -17.05 0.33
C GLY A 17 24.08 -16.33 -0.47
N ARG A 18 23.81 -15.12 -0.98
CA ARG A 18 24.74 -14.37 -1.85
C ARG A 18 25.03 -12.96 -1.35
N TRP A 19 24.03 -12.28 -0.74
CA TRP A 19 24.12 -10.85 -0.46
C TRP A 19 23.70 -10.53 0.96
N ALA A 20 24.36 -9.56 1.57
CA ALA A 20 23.82 -8.77 2.68
C ALA A 20 22.91 -7.69 2.07
N TYR A 21 21.67 -8.04 1.82
CA TYR A 21 20.73 -7.17 1.11
C TYR A 21 20.04 -6.19 2.06
N PHE A 22 20.13 -4.88 1.77
CA PHE A 22 19.61 -3.80 2.64
C PHE A 22 18.66 -2.85 1.92
N ASP A 23 18.23 -3.16 0.70
CA ASP A 23 17.46 -2.23 -0.14
C ASP A 23 16.01 -2.69 -0.39
N HIS A 24 15.34 -3.19 0.66
CA HIS A 24 13.90 -3.50 0.60
C HIS A 24 13.05 -2.25 0.33
N ALA A 25 13.56 -1.05 0.67
CA ALA A 25 12.89 0.21 0.40
C ALA A 25 12.84 0.56 -1.09
N ALA A 26 13.72 0.01 -1.91
CA ALA A 26 13.65 0.12 -3.37
C ALA A 26 12.84 -1.05 -3.97
N VAL A 27 13.39 -2.26 -3.97
CA VAL A 27 12.73 -3.50 -4.43
C VAL A 27 13.17 -4.65 -3.52
N SER A 28 12.23 -5.37 -2.93
CA SER A 28 12.56 -6.53 -2.11
C SER A 28 12.88 -7.76 -2.96
N PRO A 29 13.80 -8.64 -2.48
CA PRO A 29 13.93 -9.96 -3.05
C PRO A 29 12.66 -10.79 -2.75
N LEU A 30 12.30 -11.68 -3.68
CA LEU A 30 11.17 -12.58 -3.45
C LEU A 30 11.54 -13.67 -2.44
N PRO A 31 10.66 -14.00 -1.50
CA PRO A 31 10.79 -15.21 -0.69
C PRO A 31 10.57 -16.48 -1.53
N GLN A 32 11.08 -17.61 -1.05
CA GLN A 32 10.96 -18.88 -1.75
C GLN A 32 9.51 -19.25 -2.04
N ALA A 33 8.60 -19.02 -1.09
CA ALA A 33 7.18 -19.30 -1.26
C ALA A 33 6.56 -18.51 -2.43
N ALA A 34 6.92 -17.23 -2.60
CA ALA A 34 6.45 -16.39 -3.70
C ALA A 34 7.01 -16.83 -5.05
N HIS A 35 8.32 -17.17 -5.08
CA HIS A 35 8.97 -17.73 -6.25
C HIS A 35 8.27 -19.01 -6.71
N ASP A 36 8.04 -19.96 -5.80
CA ASP A 36 7.45 -21.25 -6.12
C ASP A 36 6.00 -21.14 -6.57
N ALA A 37 5.23 -20.22 -5.97
CA ALA A 37 3.86 -19.91 -6.38
C ALA A 37 3.80 -19.36 -7.83
N LEU A 38 4.73 -18.45 -8.18
CA LEU A 38 4.85 -17.91 -9.53
C LEU A 38 5.28 -19.00 -10.54
N ALA A 39 6.30 -19.77 -10.21
CA ALA A 39 6.79 -20.87 -11.05
C ALA A 39 5.69 -21.93 -11.28
N GLY A 40 4.95 -22.27 -10.26
CA GLY A 40 3.82 -23.19 -10.34
C GLY A 40 2.70 -22.67 -11.25
N TRP A 41 2.38 -21.38 -11.18
CA TRP A 41 1.42 -20.76 -12.09
C TRP A 41 1.93 -20.73 -13.53
N LEU A 42 3.19 -20.39 -13.74
CA LEU A 42 3.80 -20.39 -15.09
C LEU A 42 3.76 -21.79 -15.74
N ALA A 43 4.08 -22.84 -14.98
CA ALA A 43 4.00 -24.22 -15.48
C ALA A 43 2.54 -24.60 -15.81
N ASP A 44 1.60 -24.26 -14.92
CA ASP A 44 0.19 -24.58 -15.11
C ASP A 44 -0.39 -23.91 -16.36
N VAL A 45 -0.13 -22.60 -16.57
CA VAL A 45 -0.64 -21.88 -17.75
C VAL A 45 0.03 -22.36 -19.05
N ALA A 46 1.31 -22.75 -18.99
CA ALA A 46 2.03 -23.28 -20.14
C ALA A 46 1.49 -24.64 -20.60
N ASP A 47 1.17 -25.52 -19.64
CA ASP A 47 0.72 -26.88 -19.91
C ASP A 47 -0.79 -26.99 -20.18
N ASN A 48 -1.60 -26.13 -19.54
CA ASN A 48 -3.07 -26.28 -19.49
C ASN A 48 -3.82 -25.07 -20.06
N GLY A 49 -3.15 -23.99 -20.45
CA GLY A 49 -3.84 -22.77 -20.88
C GLY A 49 -4.72 -22.21 -19.75
N ASP A 50 -6.01 -21.98 -20.02
CA ASP A 50 -6.97 -21.42 -19.07
C ASP A 50 -7.86 -22.46 -18.37
N VAL A 51 -7.59 -23.76 -18.56
CA VAL A 51 -8.40 -24.86 -17.98
C VAL A 51 -8.56 -24.73 -16.47
N ASN A 52 -7.51 -24.26 -15.78
CA ASN A 52 -7.48 -24.08 -14.34
C ASN A 52 -7.84 -22.65 -13.88
N TRP A 53 -8.40 -21.82 -14.75
CA TRP A 53 -8.78 -20.44 -14.43
C TRP A 53 -9.68 -20.31 -13.16
N PRO A 54 -10.68 -21.18 -12.90
CA PRO A 54 -11.47 -21.11 -11.67
C PRO A 54 -10.63 -21.22 -10.40
N ARG A 55 -9.59 -22.09 -10.41
CA ARG A 55 -8.65 -22.25 -9.30
C ARG A 55 -7.78 -20.99 -9.12
N TRP A 56 -7.38 -20.36 -10.22
CA TRP A 56 -6.61 -19.11 -10.13
C TRP A 56 -7.48 -17.96 -9.61
N ALA A 57 -8.73 -17.87 -10.06
CA ALA A 57 -9.68 -16.88 -9.55
C ALA A 57 -9.90 -17.02 -8.03
N GLU A 58 -10.01 -18.24 -7.53
CA GLU A 58 -10.12 -18.49 -6.09
C GLU A 58 -8.85 -18.06 -5.34
N ARG A 59 -7.66 -18.26 -5.93
CA ARG A 59 -6.41 -17.76 -5.34
C ARG A 59 -6.40 -16.23 -5.24
N LEU A 60 -6.92 -15.50 -6.22
CA LEU A 60 -7.05 -14.04 -6.14
C LEU A 60 -7.94 -13.61 -4.98
N GLU A 61 -9.05 -14.29 -4.76
CA GLU A 61 -9.90 -14.03 -3.60
C GLU A 61 -9.18 -14.39 -2.28
N GLY A 62 -8.28 -15.39 -2.30
CA GLY A 62 -7.34 -15.68 -1.21
C GLY A 62 -6.43 -14.48 -0.90
N VAL A 63 -5.80 -13.90 -1.92
CA VAL A 63 -4.96 -12.70 -1.77
C VAL A 63 -5.74 -11.57 -1.11
N ARG A 64 -6.96 -11.32 -1.58
CA ARG A 64 -7.87 -10.28 -1.04
C ARG A 64 -8.18 -10.52 0.44
N ARG A 65 -8.52 -11.77 0.81
CA ARG A 65 -8.80 -12.12 2.21
C ARG A 65 -7.59 -11.94 3.12
N VAL A 66 -6.39 -12.35 2.68
CA VAL A 66 -5.18 -12.18 3.48
C VAL A 66 -4.83 -10.70 3.64
N ALA A 67 -4.89 -9.91 2.55
CA ALA A 67 -4.67 -8.47 2.60
C ALA A 67 -5.67 -7.77 3.54
N ALA A 68 -6.94 -8.14 3.48
CA ALA A 68 -7.97 -7.63 4.40
C ALA A 68 -7.63 -7.97 5.86
N GLY A 69 -7.23 -9.22 6.15
CA GLY A 69 -6.81 -9.63 7.48
C GLY A 69 -5.61 -8.86 8.02
N MET A 70 -4.62 -8.54 7.16
CA MET A 70 -3.45 -7.74 7.54
C MET A 70 -3.81 -6.28 7.87
N LEU A 71 -4.92 -5.77 7.33
CA LEU A 71 -5.40 -4.40 7.55
C LEU A 71 -6.48 -4.29 8.63
N GLY A 72 -7.04 -5.41 9.13
CA GLY A 72 -8.24 -5.38 9.96
C GLY A 72 -9.49 -4.93 9.18
N ALA A 73 -9.50 -5.13 7.86
CA ALA A 73 -10.56 -4.76 6.92
C ALA A 73 -11.45 -5.95 6.53
N GLN A 74 -12.52 -5.68 5.77
CA GLN A 74 -13.29 -6.71 5.11
C GLN A 74 -12.76 -6.94 3.67
N PRO A 75 -12.83 -8.17 3.13
CA PRO A 75 -12.40 -8.43 1.75
C PRO A 75 -13.07 -7.53 0.71
N GLU A 76 -14.33 -7.12 0.96
CA GLU A 76 -15.10 -6.22 0.11
C GLU A 76 -14.53 -4.80 0.01
N GLU A 77 -13.62 -4.43 0.92
CA GLU A 77 -12.94 -3.13 0.99
C GLU A 77 -11.58 -3.16 0.28
N ILE A 78 -11.17 -4.31 -0.25
CA ILE A 78 -9.87 -4.48 -0.91
C ILE A 78 -10.05 -4.59 -2.43
N ALA A 79 -9.30 -3.79 -3.18
CA ALA A 79 -9.06 -3.98 -4.60
C ALA A 79 -7.61 -4.41 -4.85
N LEU A 80 -7.44 -5.31 -5.83
CA LEU A 80 -6.13 -5.72 -6.32
C LEU A 80 -5.71 -4.76 -7.44
N VAL A 81 -4.60 -4.07 -7.25
CA VAL A 81 -4.08 -3.04 -8.15
C VAL A 81 -2.70 -3.41 -8.66
N ARG A 82 -2.26 -2.75 -9.74
CA ARG A 82 -0.93 -3.00 -10.29
C ARG A 82 0.20 -2.41 -9.45
N ASN A 83 -0.06 -1.28 -8.80
CA ASN A 83 0.92 -0.57 -7.98
C ASN A 83 0.25 0.52 -7.13
N THR A 84 1.00 1.11 -6.21
CA THR A 84 0.55 2.22 -5.36
C THR A 84 0.05 3.41 -6.18
N THR A 85 0.74 3.73 -7.28
CA THR A 85 0.36 4.85 -8.17
C THR A 85 -1.05 4.66 -8.74
N GLU A 86 -1.43 3.44 -9.11
CA GLU A 86 -2.81 3.14 -9.55
C GLU A 86 -3.81 3.42 -8.42
N GLY A 87 -3.53 2.93 -7.19
CA GLY A 87 -4.39 3.20 -6.03
C GLY A 87 -4.58 4.69 -5.76
N ILE A 88 -3.51 5.49 -5.86
CA ILE A 88 -3.58 6.95 -5.74
C ILE A 88 -4.45 7.55 -6.86
N ASN A 89 -4.26 7.11 -8.10
CA ASN A 89 -5.02 7.61 -9.24
C ASN A 89 -6.50 7.21 -9.17
N LEU A 90 -6.86 6.06 -8.59
CA LEU A 90 -8.26 5.73 -8.34
C LEU A 90 -8.95 6.80 -7.50
N VAL A 91 -8.28 7.34 -6.50
CA VAL A 91 -8.82 8.42 -5.66
C VAL A 91 -8.75 9.77 -6.37
N ALA A 92 -7.62 10.10 -6.99
CA ALA A 92 -7.44 11.37 -7.70
C ALA A 92 -8.45 11.57 -8.82
N GLU A 93 -8.72 10.54 -9.62
CA GLU A 93 -9.66 10.61 -10.75
C GLU A 93 -11.10 10.24 -10.35
N GLY A 94 -11.28 9.52 -9.24
CA GLY A 94 -12.60 9.01 -8.82
C GLY A 94 -13.40 9.95 -7.94
N LEU A 95 -12.76 10.84 -7.17
CA LEU A 95 -13.47 11.83 -6.35
C LEU A 95 -14.11 12.92 -7.19
N ALA A 96 -15.27 13.41 -6.74
CA ALA A 96 -16.00 14.50 -7.37
C ALA A 96 -15.43 15.86 -6.94
N TRP A 97 -14.37 16.30 -7.62
CA TRP A 97 -13.72 17.58 -7.37
C TRP A 97 -14.55 18.78 -7.87
N GLN A 98 -14.40 19.90 -7.16
CA GLN A 98 -14.95 21.19 -7.56
C GLN A 98 -13.81 22.21 -7.71
N PRO A 99 -13.94 23.19 -8.63
CA PRO A 99 -12.97 24.29 -8.69
C PRO A 99 -12.84 24.98 -7.35
N GLY A 100 -11.58 25.21 -6.91
CA GLY A 100 -11.25 25.76 -5.61
C GLY A 100 -11.12 24.74 -4.48
N ASP A 101 -11.42 23.45 -4.72
CA ASP A 101 -11.03 22.38 -3.77
C ASP A 101 -9.51 22.27 -3.69
N ASN A 102 -9.01 21.66 -2.60
CA ASN A 102 -7.57 21.41 -2.49
C ASN A 102 -7.25 20.04 -1.88
N VAL A 103 -6.04 19.58 -2.20
CA VAL A 103 -5.37 18.44 -1.58
C VAL A 103 -4.17 18.97 -0.79
N VAL A 104 -4.01 18.52 0.45
CA VAL A 104 -2.86 18.84 1.29
C VAL A 104 -1.95 17.63 1.38
N THR A 105 -0.65 17.82 1.13
CA THR A 105 0.36 16.75 1.18
C THR A 105 1.70 17.30 1.66
N LEU A 106 2.68 16.43 1.94
CA LEU A 106 4.04 16.85 2.28
C LEU A 106 4.88 17.09 1.02
N ALA A 107 5.82 18.02 1.09
CA ALA A 107 6.64 18.40 -0.06
C ALA A 107 7.71 17.37 -0.42
N ASP A 108 8.07 16.48 0.51
CA ASP A 108 9.04 15.39 0.36
C ASP A 108 8.40 14.03 0.07
N GLU A 109 7.11 13.99 -0.26
CA GLU A 109 6.46 12.76 -0.70
C GLU A 109 7.10 12.20 -1.98
N PHE A 110 7.08 10.87 -2.12
CA PHE A 110 7.52 10.23 -3.36
C PHE A 110 6.69 10.74 -4.56
N PRO A 111 7.28 10.88 -5.76
CA PRO A 111 6.59 11.43 -6.93
C PRO A 111 5.21 10.83 -7.24
N SER A 112 5.01 9.52 -6.98
CA SER A 112 3.69 8.89 -7.14
C SER A 112 2.62 9.47 -6.21
N ASN A 113 3.00 10.02 -5.05
CA ASN A 113 2.09 10.71 -4.14
C ASN A 113 2.12 12.23 -4.29
N GLN A 114 2.59 12.73 -5.44
CA GLN A 114 2.63 14.15 -5.82
C GLN A 114 1.88 14.39 -7.13
N TYR A 115 2.35 13.75 -8.21
CA TYR A 115 1.87 14.03 -9.57
C TYR A 115 0.37 13.78 -9.77
N PRO A 116 -0.27 12.74 -9.22
CA PRO A 116 -1.72 12.53 -9.36
C PRO A 116 -2.54 13.68 -8.76
N TRP A 117 -2.05 14.30 -7.68
CA TRP A 117 -2.70 15.46 -7.08
C TRP A 117 -2.45 16.72 -7.88
N MET A 118 -1.21 16.95 -8.33
CA MET A 118 -0.83 18.13 -9.11
C MET A 118 -1.59 18.21 -10.45
N GLN A 119 -1.87 17.08 -11.12
CA GLN A 119 -2.65 17.09 -12.36
C GLN A 119 -4.10 17.55 -12.18
N LEU A 120 -4.64 17.55 -10.96
CA LEU A 120 -5.99 18.05 -10.67
C LEU A 120 -6.10 19.56 -10.87
N ALA A 121 -5.00 20.29 -11.05
CA ALA A 121 -4.99 21.69 -11.45
C ALA A 121 -5.83 21.96 -12.72
N ARG A 122 -5.94 20.97 -13.63
CA ARG A 122 -6.83 21.01 -14.81
C ARG A 122 -8.32 21.13 -14.45
N LEU A 123 -8.69 20.75 -13.22
CA LEU A 123 -10.05 20.87 -12.67
C LEU A 123 -10.21 22.08 -11.73
N GLY A 124 -9.16 22.92 -11.61
CA GLY A 124 -9.15 24.04 -10.68
C GLY A 124 -8.92 23.64 -9.22
N VAL A 125 -8.35 22.45 -8.98
CA VAL A 125 -7.99 21.95 -7.65
C VAL A 125 -6.54 22.32 -7.33
N GLU A 126 -6.31 22.86 -6.14
CA GLU A 126 -4.96 23.22 -5.66
C GLU A 126 -4.29 22.04 -4.96
N THR A 127 -2.99 21.82 -5.20
CA THR A 127 -2.18 20.91 -4.39
C THR A 127 -1.28 21.73 -3.47
N ARG A 128 -1.56 21.69 -2.17
CA ARG A 128 -0.78 22.37 -1.12
C ARG A 128 0.28 21.44 -0.57
N ARG A 129 1.52 21.77 -0.82
CA ARG A 129 2.69 20.97 -0.44
C ARG A 129 3.37 21.60 0.78
N VAL A 130 3.20 20.99 1.94
CA VAL A 130 3.77 21.47 3.21
C VAL A 130 5.24 21.06 3.30
N ALA A 131 6.11 22.02 3.56
CA ALA A 131 7.54 21.78 3.67
C ALA A 131 7.86 20.89 4.88
N VAL A 132 8.81 19.97 4.68
CA VAL A 132 9.36 19.13 5.74
C VAL A 132 10.73 19.69 6.14
N THR A 133 10.99 19.78 7.42
CA THR A 133 12.25 20.29 7.98
C THR A 133 13.18 19.14 8.39
N ALA A 134 14.40 19.46 8.78
CA ALA A 134 15.33 18.47 9.36
C ALA A 134 14.82 17.87 10.68
N ALA A 135 13.88 18.53 11.37
CA ALA A 135 13.23 18.00 12.56
C ALA A 135 12.08 16.99 12.26
N GLY A 136 11.77 16.83 10.98
CA GLY A 136 10.70 15.98 10.47
C GLY A 136 9.47 16.78 10.01
N PRO A 137 8.38 16.07 9.65
CA PRO A 137 7.10 16.66 9.28
C PRO A 137 6.46 17.40 10.46
N ASP A 138 5.88 18.57 10.16
CA ASP A 138 5.17 19.40 11.13
C ASP A 138 3.65 19.22 10.94
N LEU A 139 2.99 18.56 11.88
CA LEU A 139 1.54 18.32 11.84
C LEU A 139 0.73 19.60 12.02
N ASP A 140 1.25 20.60 12.77
CA ASP A 140 0.58 21.89 12.91
C ASP A 140 0.62 22.67 11.61
N ALA A 141 1.74 22.63 10.90
CA ALA A 141 1.86 23.22 9.56
C ALA A 141 0.94 22.49 8.55
N LEU A 142 0.83 21.15 8.64
CA LEU A 142 -0.08 20.37 7.81
C LEU A 142 -1.54 20.76 8.09
N ALA A 143 -1.91 20.89 9.37
CA ALA A 143 -3.24 21.33 9.80
C ALA A 143 -3.55 22.78 9.38
N ALA A 144 -2.56 23.68 9.44
CA ALA A 144 -2.70 25.07 9.01
C ALA A 144 -2.87 25.22 7.49
N ALA A 145 -2.33 24.28 6.70
CA ALA A 145 -2.53 24.22 5.26
C ALA A 145 -3.93 23.78 4.84
N CYS A 146 -4.67 23.13 5.76
CA CYS A 146 -6.06 22.71 5.53
C CYS A 146 -7.04 23.86 5.78
N ASP A 147 -8.07 23.95 4.93
CA ASP A 147 -9.19 24.89 5.08
C ASP A 147 -10.54 24.20 4.79
N ASN A 148 -11.63 24.97 4.70
CA ASN A 148 -12.97 24.44 4.41
C ASN A 148 -13.15 23.93 2.97
N ARG A 149 -12.16 24.06 2.11
CA ARG A 149 -12.12 23.53 0.74
C ARG A 149 -11.17 22.32 0.64
N THR A 150 -10.50 21.94 1.70
CA THR A 150 -9.64 20.75 1.71
C THR A 150 -10.52 19.50 1.64
N ARG A 151 -10.34 18.72 0.56
CA ARG A 151 -11.08 17.48 0.31
C ARG A 151 -10.31 16.25 0.73
N LEU A 152 -8.99 16.34 0.71
CA LEU A 152 -8.12 15.20 0.97
C LEU A 152 -6.81 15.67 1.61
N VAL A 153 -6.37 14.91 2.60
CA VAL A 153 -4.98 14.91 3.07
C VAL A 153 -4.33 13.62 2.57
N SER A 154 -3.17 13.69 1.91
CA SER A 154 -2.46 12.53 1.38
C SER A 154 -1.03 12.50 1.90
N VAL A 155 -0.69 11.48 2.67
CA VAL A 155 0.62 11.34 3.34
C VAL A 155 1.09 9.89 3.28
N SER A 156 2.40 9.67 3.10
CA SER A 156 3.00 8.35 3.27
C SER A 156 3.03 7.95 4.75
N TRP A 157 2.70 6.70 5.07
CA TRP A 157 2.84 6.21 6.44
C TRP A 157 4.29 6.23 6.92
N VAL A 158 5.21 5.82 6.02
CA VAL A 158 6.66 5.95 6.24
C VAL A 158 7.26 6.69 5.06
N GLY A 159 7.98 7.77 5.33
CA GLY A 159 8.65 8.59 4.33
C GLY A 159 9.76 7.82 3.60
N TYR A 160 9.75 7.83 2.27
CA TYR A 160 10.64 7.01 1.44
C TYR A 160 12.13 7.36 1.59
N ALA A 161 12.45 8.62 1.85
CA ALA A 161 13.83 9.11 1.97
C ALA A 161 14.29 9.22 3.43
N SER A 162 13.39 9.64 4.33
CA SER A 162 13.71 9.91 5.73
C SER A 162 13.53 8.69 6.64
N GLY A 163 12.68 7.74 6.25
CA GLY A 163 12.21 6.67 7.14
C GLY A 163 11.36 7.20 8.30
N TRP A 164 10.85 8.43 8.22
CA TRP A 164 9.96 8.96 9.26
C TRP A 164 8.62 8.23 9.23
N ARG A 165 8.24 7.62 10.34
CA ARG A 165 6.96 6.94 10.50
C ARG A 165 5.94 7.86 11.17
N HIS A 166 4.84 8.13 10.48
CA HIS A 166 3.74 8.93 10.99
C HIS A 166 2.84 8.14 11.95
N ASP A 167 2.31 8.84 12.94
CA ASP A 167 1.19 8.37 13.73
C ASP A 167 -0.10 8.52 12.92
N LEU A 168 -0.69 7.39 12.53
CA LEU A 168 -1.89 7.38 11.69
C LEU A 168 -3.12 7.90 12.42
N GLY A 169 -3.19 7.73 13.75
CA GLY A 169 -4.28 8.28 14.56
C GLY A 169 -4.29 9.80 14.51
N GLN A 170 -3.12 10.43 14.70
CA GLN A 170 -2.98 11.89 14.59
C GLN A 170 -3.33 12.40 13.19
N LEU A 171 -2.94 11.67 12.12
CA LEU A 171 -3.32 12.04 10.75
C LEU A 171 -4.82 11.93 10.51
N CYS A 172 -5.49 10.89 11.04
CA CYS A 172 -6.94 10.76 10.99
C CYS A 172 -7.64 11.92 11.71
N GLU A 173 -7.23 12.24 12.92
CA GLU A 173 -7.78 13.36 13.71
C GLU A 173 -7.61 14.69 12.96
N LEU A 174 -6.43 14.92 12.40
CA LEU A 174 -6.13 16.13 11.63
C LEU A 174 -7.05 16.25 10.40
N ALA A 175 -7.11 15.22 9.56
CA ALA A 175 -7.89 15.24 8.33
C ALA A 175 -9.40 15.35 8.63
N HIS A 176 -9.93 14.47 9.48
CA HIS A 176 -11.34 14.42 9.80
C HIS A 176 -11.82 15.65 10.61
N GLY A 177 -10.96 16.19 11.46
CA GLY A 177 -11.23 17.47 12.16
C GLY A 177 -11.37 18.68 11.21
N ARG A 178 -10.95 18.53 9.96
CA ARG A 178 -11.10 19.51 8.87
C ARG A 178 -12.13 19.07 7.81
N HIS A 179 -12.90 17.99 8.09
CA HIS A 179 -13.85 17.38 7.17
C HIS A 179 -13.23 16.88 5.85
N ALA A 180 -11.91 16.69 5.83
CA ALA A 180 -11.17 16.11 4.72
C ALA A 180 -11.06 14.60 4.86
N LEU A 181 -10.93 13.89 3.73
CA LEU A 181 -10.60 12.47 3.69
C LEU A 181 -9.10 12.27 3.87
N LEU A 182 -8.70 11.08 4.33
CA LEU A 182 -7.29 10.71 4.49
C LEU A 182 -6.91 9.59 3.53
N PHE A 183 -5.90 9.83 2.69
CA PHE A 183 -5.21 8.83 1.89
C PHE A 183 -3.84 8.51 2.48
N ILE A 184 -3.55 7.24 2.67
CA ILE A 184 -2.24 6.76 3.15
C ILE A 184 -1.53 5.99 2.05
N ASP A 185 -0.35 6.49 1.64
CA ASP A 185 0.62 5.69 0.91
C ASP A 185 1.36 4.78 1.90
N ALA A 186 1.06 3.49 1.86
CA ALA A 186 1.58 2.52 2.81
C ALA A 186 2.70 1.64 2.24
N ILE A 187 3.24 1.98 1.05
CA ILE A 187 4.22 1.14 0.36
C ILE A 187 5.50 0.87 1.17
N GLN A 188 5.88 1.80 2.07
CA GLN A 188 7.06 1.64 2.93
C GLN A 188 6.74 1.08 4.32
N ALA A 189 5.49 0.70 4.59
CA ALA A 189 5.04 0.35 5.93
C ALA A 189 4.23 -0.94 6.01
N LEU A 190 3.31 -1.16 5.06
CA LEU A 190 2.47 -2.36 5.04
C LEU A 190 3.33 -3.60 4.78
N GLY A 191 3.14 -4.62 5.61
CA GLY A 191 4.00 -5.81 5.68
C GLY A 191 4.98 -5.78 6.83
N VAL A 192 5.30 -4.60 7.39
CA VAL A 192 6.18 -4.42 8.55
C VAL A 192 5.41 -3.96 9.78
N PHE A 193 4.68 -2.85 9.67
CA PHE A 193 4.00 -2.25 10.81
C PHE A 193 2.56 -2.74 10.93
N PRO A 194 2.10 -3.05 12.16
CA PRO A 194 0.72 -3.45 12.38
C PRO A 194 -0.25 -2.28 12.18
N ILE A 195 -1.40 -2.57 11.63
CA ILE A 195 -2.50 -1.63 11.46
C ILE A 195 -3.84 -2.36 11.66
N ASP A 196 -4.83 -1.63 12.15
CA ASP A 196 -6.22 -2.05 12.20
C ASP A 196 -7.08 -0.83 11.79
N VAL A 197 -7.61 -0.87 10.57
CA VAL A 197 -8.44 0.22 10.01
C VAL A 197 -9.80 0.34 10.71
N GLY A 198 -10.20 -0.66 11.49
CA GLY A 198 -11.37 -0.59 12.37
C GLY A 198 -11.13 0.35 13.56
N GLN A 199 -9.88 0.44 14.04
CA GLN A 199 -9.48 1.34 15.14
C GLN A 199 -8.88 2.64 14.63
N THR A 200 -8.16 2.61 13.50
CA THR A 200 -7.54 3.77 12.86
C THR A 200 -8.33 4.10 11.59
N PRO A 201 -9.24 5.09 11.62
CA PRO A 201 -10.26 5.28 10.59
C PRO A 201 -9.70 5.93 9.30
N ILE A 202 -8.74 5.29 8.66
CA ILE A 202 -8.22 5.67 7.35
C ILE A 202 -9.31 5.52 6.29
N ASP A 203 -9.40 6.45 5.35
CA ASP A 203 -10.39 6.40 4.27
C ASP A 203 -9.91 5.57 3.08
N PHE A 204 -8.63 5.78 2.69
CA PHE A 204 -7.98 5.08 1.57
C PHE A 204 -6.54 4.72 1.93
N LEU A 205 -6.08 3.58 1.43
CA LEU A 205 -4.70 3.16 1.54
C LEU A 205 -4.27 2.42 0.28
N ALA A 206 -3.03 2.60 -0.17
CA ALA A 206 -2.45 1.79 -1.24
C ALA A 206 -1.04 1.33 -0.90
N ALA A 207 -0.70 0.12 -1.33
CA ALA A 207 0.66 -0.42 -1.25
C ALA A 207 0.93 -1.40 -2.40
N ASP A 208 2.05 -1.23 -3.10
CA ASP A 208 2.55 -2.18 -4.08
C ASP A 208 3.28 -3.34 -3.38
N GLY A 209 3.29 -4.50 -4.03
CA GLY A 209 3.90 -5.72 -3.51
C GLY A 209 5.41 -5.71 -3.44
N HIS A 210 6.09 -5.01 -4.34
CA HIS A 210 7.53 -5.15 -4.59
C HIS A 210 8.46 -4.64 -3.50
N LYS A 211 7.94 -4.13 -2.38
CA LYS A 211 8.73 -3.67 -1.24
C LYS A 211 8.49 -4.56 -0.01
N TRP A 212 7.86 -4.02 1.00
CA TRP A 212 7.71 -4.70 2.29
C TRP A 212 6.63 -5.78 2.32
N LEU A 213 5.81 -5.87 1.27
CA LEU A 213 4.92 -7.02 1.05
C LEU A 213 5.64 -8.21 0.41
N LEU A 214 6.94 -8.08 0.04
CA LEU A 214 7.81 -9.13 -0.50
C LEU A 214 7.27 -9.81 -1.76
N GLY A 215 6.38 -9.13 -2.48
CA GLY A 215 5.79 -9.60 -3.74
C GLY A 215 6.54 -9.08 -4.96
N PRO A 216 6.13 -9.48 -6.16
CA PRO A 216 6.68 -8.94 -7.40
C PRO A 216 6.12 -7.55 -7.72
N GLU A 217 6.79 -6.83 -8.61
CA GLU A 217 6.27 -5.63 -9.24
C GLU A 217 4.97 -5.92 -10.00
N GLY A 218 4.10 -4.93 -10.10
CA GLY A 218 2.85 -5.05 -10.85
C GLY A 218 1.74 -5.81 -10.14
N ALA A 219 1.83 -5.99 -8.82
CA ALA A 219 0.81 -6.61 -7.97
C ALA A 219 0.79 -5.91 -6.61
N GLY A 220 -0.32 -5.32 -6.24
CA GLY A 220 -0.48 -4.56 -5.00
C GLY A 220 -1.92 -4.54 -4.52
N VAL A 221 -2.16 -3.80 -3.46
CA VAL A 221 -3.46 -3.69 -2.80
C VAL A 221 -3.89 -2.23 -2.67
N PHE A 222 -5.18 -2.01 -2.81
CA PHE A 222 -5.85 -0.76 -2.52
C PHE A 222 -7.00 -1.05 -1.56
N TYR A 223 -7.01 -0.34 -0.43
CA TYR A 223 -8.09 -0.35 0.54
C TYR A 223 -8.90 0.93 0.40
N LEU A 224 -10.22 0.79 0.46
CA LEU A 224 -11.12 1.92 0.71
C LEU A 224 -12.16 1.52 1.74
N ARG A 225 -12.44 2.42 2.68
CA ARG A 225 -13.51 2.27 3.65
C ARG A 225 -14.85 2.15 2.92
N ARG A 226 -15.65 1.15 3.30
CA ARG A 226 -16.89 0.76 2.59
C ARG A 226 -17.84 1.92 2.30
N GLU A 227 -17.97 2.88 3.21
CA GLU A 227 -18.84 4.04 3.04
C GLU A 227 -18.45 4.94 1.87
N HIS A 228 -17.22 4.86 1.40
CA HIS A 228 -16.71 5.64 0.26
C HIS A 228 -16.96 5.00 -1.10
N LEU A 229 -17.47 3.77 -1.16
CA LEU A 229 -17.85 3.11 -2.43
C LEU A 229 -18.82 3.94 -3.27
N ALA A 230 -19.74 4.66 -2.62
CA ALA A 230 -20.69 5.52 -3.31
C ALA A 230 -20.08 6.87 -3.75
N ARG A 231 -18.99 7.30 -3.11
CA ARG A 231 -18.34 8.60 -3.37
C ARG A 231 -17.23 8.50 -4.41
N LEU A 232 -16.59 7.33 -4.51
CA LEU A 232 -15.46 7.11 -5.39
C LEU A 232 -15.96 6.47 -6.69
N ARG A 233 -15.99 7.26 -7.76
CA ARG A 233 -16.35 6.78 -9.10
C ARG A 233 -15.31 5.79 -9.61
N PRO A 234 -15.70 4.61 -10.15
CA PRO A 234 -14.75 3.71 -10.78
C PRO A 234 -14.03 4.37 -11.96
N VAL A 235 -12.71 4.15 -12.02
CA VAL A 235 -11.81 4.58 -13.07
C VAL A 235 -11.26 3.34 -13.77
N GLY A 236 -11.06 3.40 -15.09
CA GLY A 236 -10.60 2.23 -15.84
C GLY A 236 -11.63 1.09 -15.90
N VAL A 237 -12.90 1.46 -16.06
CA VAL A 237 -14.05 0.53 -16.10
C VAL A 237 -13.90 -0.47 -17.24
N GLY A 238 -14.08 -1.74 -16.95
CA GLY A 238 -14.04 -2.83 -17.92
C GLY A 238 -14.94 -4.00 -17.52
N TRP A 239 -14.78 -5.12 -18.21
CA TRP A 239 -15.64 -6.31 -18.07
C TRP A 239 -15.70 -6.84 -16.63
N ASN A 240 -14.62 -6.68 -15.87
CA ASN A 240 -14.51 -7.18 -14.50
C ASN A 240 -15.02 -6.18 -13.44
N SER A 241 -15.41 -4.95 -13.85
CA SER A 241 -15.99 -3.96 -12.92
C SER A 241 -17.44 -4.24 -12.53
N VAL A 242 -18.15 -5.09 -13.31
CA VAL A 242 -19.59 -5.30 -13.21
C VAL A 242 -19.94 -6.65 -12.56
N ARG A 243 -21.16 -6.76 -12.00
CA ARG A 243 -21.63 -7.96 -11.31
C ARG A 243 -21.71 -9.17 -12.23
N GLN A 244 -22.11 -8.97 -13.48
CA GLN A 244 -22.26 -10.00 -14.51
C GLN A 244 -21.02 -10.16 -15.40
N GLY A 245 -19.84 -9.79 -14.94
CA GLY A 245 -18.62 -9.72 -15.74
C GLY A 245 -18.22 -11.02 -16.47
N ALA A 246 -18.69 -12.17 -16.01
CA ALA A 246 -18.48 -13.47 -16.69
C ALA A 246 -19.53 -13.76 -17.78
N ASP A 247 -20.62 -13.01 -17.87
CA ASP A 247 -21.66 -13.17 -18.89
C ASP A 247 -21.49 -12.13 -20.00
N PHE A 248 -20.71 -12.46 -21.01
CA PHE A 248 -20.40 -11.58 -22.16
C PHE A 248 -21.60 -11.36 -23.11
N SER A 249 -22.68 -12.11 -22.94
CA SER A 249 -23.91 -11.89 -23.71
C SER A 249 -24.76 -10.75 -23.15
N ARG A 250 -24.47 -10.30 -21.92
CA ARG A 250 -25.22 -9.30 -21.19
C ARG A 250 -24.37 -8.05 -20.91
N ILE A 251 -24.50 -7.04 -21.74
CA ILE A 251 -23.76 -5.79 -21.62
C ILE A 251 -24.58 -4.77 -20.84
N GLU A 252 -24.38 -4.73 -19.52
CA GLU A 252 -25.05 -3.81 -18.60
C GLU A 252 -24.03 -3.19 -17.63
N LEU A 253 -24.04 -1.88 -17.47
CA LEU A 253 -23.15 -1.17 -16.54
C LEU A 253 -23.73 -1.22 -15.11
N ASN A 254 -23.62 -2.38 -14.48
CA ASN A 254 -24.07 -2.63 -13.12
C ASN A 254 -22.86 -2.98 -12.24
N TYR A 255 -22.25 -2.00 -11.60
CA TYR A 255 -21.02 -2.17 -10.83
C TYR A 255 -21.15 -3.18 -9.69
N LYS A 256 -20.05 -3.86 -9.38
CA LYS A 256 -19.90 -4.64 -8.14
C LYS A 256 -20.10 -3.73 -6.91
N ASP A 257 -20.63 -4.27 -5.82
CA ASP A 257 -20.86 -3.54 -4.54
C ASP A 257 -19.62 -3.57 -3.63
N THR A 258 -18.47 -3.92 -4.18
CA THR A 258 -17.20 -4.10 -3.46
C THR A 258 -16.11 -3.29 -4.14
N ALA A 259 -14.94 -3.18 -3.48
CA ALA A 259 -13.76 -2.57 -4.06
C ALA A 259 -13.30 -3.22 -5.37
N ALA A 260 -13.66 -4.50 -5.60
CA ALA A 260 -13.37 -5.17 -6.87
C ALA A 260 -13.99 -4.49 -8.11
N ARG A 261 -14.88 -3.50 -7.94
CA ARG A 261 -15.36 -2.65 -9.05
C ARG A 261 -14.27 -1.82 -9.72
N TYR A 262 -13.17 -1.57 -9.00
CA TYR A 262 -12.02 -0.81 -9.51
C TYR A 262 -11.05 -1.67 -10.30
N GLU A 263 -11.26 -2.98 -10.38
CA GLU A 263 -10.45 -3.95 -11.10
C GLU A 263 -11.04 -4.19 -12.49
N GLY A 264 -10.83 -3.23 -13.40
CA GLY A 264 -11.58 -3.17 -14.66
C GLY A 264 -11.28 -4.28 -15.67
N GLY A 265 -10.09 -4.85 -15.67
CA GLY A 265 -9.62 -5.75 -16.73
C GLY A 265 -9.06 -7.08 -16.23
N THR A 266 -8.35 -7.76 -17.12
CA THR A 266 -7.64 -9.00 -16.82
C THR A 266 -6.51 -8.73 -15.82
N TYR A 267 -6.38 -9.61 -14.85
CA TYR A 267 -5.39 -9.49 -13.78
C TYR A 267 -3.98 -9.85 -14.24
N ASN A 268 -2.96 -9.28 -13.57
CA ASN A 268 -1.61 -9.85 -13.52
C ASN A 268 -1.64 -11.10 -12.63
N MET A 269 -2.17 -12.21 -13.18
CA MET A 269 -2.45 -13.43 -12.43
C MET A 269 -1.20 -13.99 -11.74
N GLY A 270 -0.08 -14.10 -12.48
CA GLY A 270 1.18 -14.61 -11.93
C GLY A 270 1.71 -13.73 -10.80
N GLY A 271 1.68 -12.40 -10.98
CA GLY A 271 2.09 -11.46 -9.96
C GLY A 271 1.24 -11.53 -8.70
N LEU A 272 -0.08 -11.62 -8.85
CA LEU A 272 -1.00 -11.70 -7.70
C LEU A 272 -0.91 -13.03 -6.96
N VAL A 273 -0.73 -14.15 -7.68
CA VAL A 273 -0.51 -15.48 -7.05
C VAL A 273 0.78 -15.47 -6.24
N SER A 274 1.84 -14.87 -6.78
CA SER A 274 3.13 -14.71 -6.09
C SER A 274 3.00 -13.80 -4.86
N LEU A 275 2.33 -12.63 -5.01
CA LEU A 275 2.04 -11.73 -3.90
C LEU A 275 1.25 -12.44 -2.80
N GLY A 276 0.25 -13.24 -3.14
CA GLY A 276 -0.55 -14.01 -2.18
C GLY A 276 0.31 -14.89 -1.27
N ALA A 277 1.26 -15.63 -1.85
CA ALA A 277 2.17 -16.45 -1.06
C ALA A 277 3.07 -15.63 -0.13
N SER A 278 3.50 -14.43 -0.56
CA SER A 278 4.23 -13.49 0.31
C SER A 278 3.36 -12.99 1.46
N LEU A 279 2.12 -12.59 1.18
CA LEU A 279 1.19 -12.09 2.21
C LEU A 279 0.88 -13.19 3.24
N GLU A 280 0.68 -14.44 2.81
CA GLU A 280 0.47 -15.59 3.71
C GLU A 280 1.69 -15.81 4.61
N LEU A 281 2.92 -15.73 4.07
CA LEU A 281 4.15 -15.82 4.84
C LEU A 281 4.23 -14.71 5.90
N LEU A 282 4.00 -13.44 5.51
CA LEU A 282 4.04 -12.29 6.42
C LEU A 282 2.95 -12.37 7.49
N ALA A 283 1.72 -12.75 7.11
CA ALA A 283 0.62 -12.92 8.04
C ALA A 283 0.89 -14.06 9.04
N GLY A 284 1.51 -15.16 8.60
CA GLY A 284 1.91 -16.27 9.46
C GLY A 284 2.94 -15.87 10.53
N ILE A 285 3.90 -15.00 10.19
CA ILE A 285 4.88 -14.46 11.14
C ILE A 285 4.22 -13.44 12.09
N GLY A 286 3.35 -12.59 11.55
CA GLY A 286 2.62 -11.56 12.27
C GLY A 286 3.34 -10.21 12.33
N ALA A 287 2.58 -9.14 12.08
CA ALA A 287 3.13 -7.78 11.92
C ALA A 287 3.87 -7.25 13.16
N GLN A 288 3.43 -7.59 14.37
CA GLN A 288 4.11 -7.18 15.61
C GLN A 288 5.51 -7.79 15.72
N ARG A 289 5.66 -9.08 15.36
CA ARG A 289 6.96 -9.75 15.38
C ARG A 289 7.89 -9.21 14.28
N LEU A 290 7.34 -8.95 13.09
CA LEU A 290 8.07 -8.36 11.96
C LEU A 290 8.56 -6.96 12.31
N SER A 291 7.67 -6.10 12.82
CA SER A 291 8.02 -4.74 13.26
C SER A 291 9.15 -4.73 14.30
N ALA A 292 9.01 -5.54 15.34
CA ALA A 292 10.05 -5.64 16.37
C ALA A 292 11.40 -6.09 15.78
N GLY A 293 11.38 -7.07 14.88
CA GLY A 293 12.58 -7.58 14.23
C GLY A 293 13.26 -6.55 13.32
N VAL A 294 12.49 -5.84 12.49
CA VAL A 294 13.03 -4.79 11.61
C VAL A 294 13.64 -3.65 12.43
N LEU A 295 12.93 -3.16 13.46
CA LEU A 295 13.44 -2.10 14.32
C LEU A 295 14.70 -2.51 15.07
N GLU A 296 14.78 -3.75 15.57
CA GLU A 296 16.00 -4.29 16.21
C GLU A 296 17.20 -4.31 15.24
N VAL A 297 16.99 -4.83 14.02
CA VAL A 297 18.07 -4.91 13.02
C VAL A 297 18.52 -3.53 12.57
N THR A 298 17.57 -2.62 12.37
CA THR A 298 17.85 -1.23 11.96
C THR A 298 18.64 -0.50 13.06
N GLU A 299 18.25 -0.65 14.35
CA GLU A 299 19.00 0.00 15.44
C GLU A 299 20.42 -0.53 15.56
N ARG A 300 20.61 -1.85 15.47
CA ARG A 300 21.96 -2.44 15.43
C ARG A 300 22.82 -1.89 14.29
N ALA A 301 22.21 -1.71 13.10
CA ALA A 301 22.91 -1.09 11.97
C ALA A 301 23.29 0.36 12.30
N CYS A 302 22.37 1.15 12.86
CA CYS A 302 22.63 2.52 13.29
C CYS A 302 23.73 2.61 14.33
N GLU A 303 23.74 1.73 15.35
CA GLU A 303 24.82 1.66 16.36
C GLU A 303 26.18 1.40 15.73
N ARG A 304 26.27 0.44 14.81
CA ARG A 304 27.51 0.12 14.09
C ARG A 304 27.98 1.28 13.23
N LEU A 305 27.06 1.95 12.52
CA LEU A 305 27.38 3.11 11.69
C LEU A 305 27.88 4.29 12.55
N ARG A 306 27.25 4.57 13.72
CA ARG A 306 27.70 5.59 14.67
C ARG A 306 29.13 5.27 15.18
N TRP A 307 29.39 4.01 15.52
CA TRP A 307 30.72 3.57 15.93
C TRP A 307 31.78 3.79 14.86
N LEU A 308 31.41 3.71 13.57
CA LEU A 308 32.27 4.01 12.42
C LEU A 308 32.34 5.51 12.10
N GLY A 309 31.72 6.40 12.89
CA GLY A 309 31.74 7.84 12.71
C GLY A 309 30.65 8.38 11.76
N ALA A 310 29.67 7.57 11.33
CA ALA A 310 28.59 8.03 10.49
C ALA A 310 27.54 8.83 11.29
N THR A 311 26.96 9.85 10.66
CA THR A 311 25.79 10.56 11.18
C THR A 311 24.52 9.86 10.70
N ILE A 312 23.62 9.51 11.62
CA ILE A 312 22.32 8.93 11.29
C ILE A 312 21.32 10.05 11.06
N PHE A 313 20.81 10.14 9.83
CA PHE A 313 19.83 11.14 9.43
C PHE A 313 18.41 10.76 9.85
N SER A 314 18.05 9.46 9.77
CA SER A 314 16.70 8.98 10.09
C SER A 314 16.37 9.15 11.57
N CYS A 315 15.12 9.53 11.86
CA CYS A 315 14.62 9.61 13.23
C CYS A 315 14.69 8.23 13.91
N ARG A 316 15.22 8.18 15.12
CA ARG A 316 15.36 6.93 15.91
C ARG A 316 14.53 6.94 17.18
N GLN A 317 13.57 7.88 17.32
CA GLN A 317 12.56 7.82 18.38
C GLN A 317 11.65 6.60 18.13
N SER A 318 11.32 5.87 19.18
CA SER A 318 10.65 4.57 19.09
C SER A 318 9.29 4.60 18.39
N ASP A 319 8.59 5.74 18.46
CA ASP A 319 7.29 5.98 17.82
C ASP A 319 7.40 6.51 16.38
N ARG A 320 8.59 6.94 15.95
CA ARG A 320 8.88 7.56 14.63
C ARG A 320 9.87 6.77 13.79
N ALA A 321 10.56 5.81 14.37
CA ALA A 321 11.56 4.99 13.69
C ALA A 321 10.92 3.96 12.74
N SER A 322 11.63 3.68 11.65
CA SER A 322 11.31 2.59 10.73
C SER A 322 12.55 1.72 10.45
#